data_ddcb47883a5de191a233424902df703f
#
_entry.id   ddcb47883a5de191a233424902df703f
#
_cell.length_a   1.000
_cell.length_b   1.000
_cell.length_c   1.000
_cell.angle_alpha   90.00
_cell.angle_beta   90.00
_cell.angle_gamma   90.00
#
_symmetry.space_group_name_H-M   'P 1'
#
loop_
_entity.id
_entity.type
_entity.pdbx_description
1 polymer ?
#
loop_
_entity_poly.entity_id
_entity_poly.type
_entity_poly.pdbx_seq_one_letter_code
_entity_poly.pdbx_strand_id
1 'polypeptide(L)'
;AKGYTDAEIAALAEYFAGKRKIFTLPLRPKGSAFQQCAWAALSAIPFGETRTYGAVARALASGPRAIGQACRSNPLPVFIPCHRVVAVNGLGGFSGAERALDRKRALLAIETK
;
A
#
# COMPACT_ATOMS: atom_id res chain seq x y z
N ALA A 1 -14.71 7.55 -10.53
CA ALA A 1 -13.35 7.87 -10.87
C ALA A 1 -12.83 6.91 -11.91
N LYS A 2 -12.22 7.46 -12.87
CA LYS A 2 -11.54 6.64 -13.85
C LYS A 2 -10.43 5.87 -13.15
N GLY A 3 -10.17 4.70 -13.60
CA GLY A 3 -9.07 3.92 -13.11
C GLY A 3 -9.46 2.60 -12.50
N TYR A 4 -10.67 2.45 -12.03
CA TYR A 4 -11.09 1.17 -11.45
C TYR A 4 -12.09 0.47 -12.35
N THR A 5 -11.83 -0.81 -12.66
CA THR A 5 -12.77 -1.66 -13.37
C THR A 5 -13.86 -2.16 -12.41
N ASP A 6 -14.95 -2.71 -12.97
CA ASP A 6 -16.01 -3.29 -12.14
C ASP A 6 -15.48 -4.42 -11.26
N ALA A 7 -14.56 -5.24 -11.78
CA ALA A 7 -13.94 -6.32 -10.99
C ALA A 7 -13.14 -5.77 -9.82
N GLU A 8 -12.42 -4.66 -10.03
CA GLU A 8 -11.65 -4.01 -8.97
C GLU A 8 -12.56 -3.41 -7.92
N ILE A 9 -13.65 -2.76 -8.34
CA ILE A 9 -14.62 -2.19 -7.41
C ILE A 9 -15.25 -3.29 -6.56
N ALA A 10 -15.61 -4.43 -7.17
CA ALA A 10 -16.16 -5.56 -6.43
C ALA A 10 -15.17 -6.11 -5.43
N ALA A 11 -13.89 -6.24 -5.81
CA ALA A 11 -12.85 -6.72 -4.92
C ALA A 11 -12.64 -5.76 -3.73
N LEU A 12 -12.67 -4.45 -3.97
CA LEU A 12 -12.56 -3.47 -2.90
C LEU A 12 -13.74 -3.57 -1.93
N ALA A 13 -14.96 -3.74 -2.46
CA ALA A 13 -16.13 -3.89 -1.62
C ALA A 13 -16.00 -5.12 -0.71
N GLU A 14 -15.49 -6.24 -1.22
CA GLU A 14 -15.26 -7.43 -0.44
C GLU A 14 -14.20 -7.20 0.65
N TYR A 15 -13.15 -6.48 0.31
CA TYR A 15 -12.09 -6.14 1.26
C TYR A 15 -12.65 -5.30 2.43
N PHE A 16 -13.39 -4.25 2.12
CA PHE A 16 -13.96 -3.39 3.16
C PHE A 16 -15.02 -4.09 3.99
N ALA A 17 -15.69 -5.10 3.43
CA ALA A 17 -16.64 -5.92 4.18
C ALA A 17 -15.98 -7.01 5.03
N GLY A 18 -14.66 -7.11 4.99
CA GLY A 18 -13.91 -8.11 5.75
C GLY A 18 -13.93 -9.50 5.13
N LYS A 19 -14.34 -9.60 3.86
CA LYS A 19 -14.50 -10.90 3.18
C LYS A 19 -13.34 -11.23 2.25
N ARG A 20 -12.41 -10.29 2.03
CA ARG A 20 -11.29 -10.50 1.14
C ARG A 20 -10.00 -9.99 1.79
N LYS A 21 -8.97 -10.82 1.76
CA LYS A 21 -7.65 -10.47 2.31
C LYS A 21 -6.57 -10.38 1.23
N ILE A 22 -6.79 -11.02 0.09
CA ILE A 22 -5.82 -11.11 -1.01
C ILE A 22 -6.49 -10.67 -2.29
N PHE A 23 -5.78 -9.86 -3.06
CA PHE A 23 -6.23 -9.44 -4.38
C PHE A 23 -5.48 -10.26 -5.44
N THR A 24 -6.23 -10.90 -6.33
CA THR A 24 -5.68 -11.74 -7.39
C THR A 24 -5.82 -11.12 -8.77
N LEU A 25 -6.32 -9.89 -8.85
CA LEU A 25 -6.50 -9.21 -10.12
C LEU A 25 -5.14 -8.81 -10.71
N PRO A 26 -4.98 -8.91 -12.04
CA PRO A 26 -3.74 -8.46 -12.67
C PRO A 26 -3.64 -6.94 -12.59
N LEU A 27 -2.58 -6.45 -11.94
CA LEU A 27 -2.34 -5.02 -11.80
C LEU A 27 -1.22 -4.61 -12.75
N ARG A 28 -1.42 -3.51 -13.45
CA ARG A 28 -0.45 -2.99 -14.41
C ARG A 28 -0.19 -1.51 -14.17
N PRO A 29 0.31 -1.13 -13.00
CA PRO A 29 0.56 0.29 -12.73
C PRO A 29 1.71 0.78 -13.60
N LYS A 30 1.59 2.03 -14.06
CA LYS A 30 2.66 2.70 -14.80
C LYS A 30 3.58 3.41 -13.83
N GLY A 31 4.88 3.31 -14.05
CA GLY A 31 5.85 3.99 -13.21
C GLY A 31 7.27 3.66 -13.65
N SER A 32 8.24 4.31 -13.00
CA SER A 32 9.66 4.05 -13.26
C SER A 32 10.03 2.63 -12.83
N ALA A 33 11.22 2.19 -13.23
CA ALA A 33 11.71 0.88 -12.84
C ALA A 33 11.77 0.75 -11.30
N PHE A 34 12.24 1.80 -10.62
CA PHE A 34 12.30 1.78 -9.16
C PHE A 34 10.89 1.73 -8.55
N GLN A 35 9.95 2.51 -9.06
CA GLN A 35 8.57 2.48 -8.57
C GLN A 35 7.97 1.10 -8.73
N GLN A 36 8.17 0.45 -9.88
CA GLN A 36 7.68 -0.90 -10.10
C GLN A 36 8.24 -1.88 -9.07
N CYS A 37 9.54 -1.80 -8.81
CA CYS A 37 10.17 -2.66 -7.80
C CYS A 37 9.63 -2.38 -6.40
N ALA A 38 9.46 -1.11 -6.05
CA ALA A 38 8.94 -0.73 -4.74
C ALA A 38 7.50 -1.22 -4.56
N TRP A 39 6.66 -1.01 -5.56
CA TRP A 39 5.26 -1.45 -5.49
C TRP A 39 5.16 -2.97 -5.41
N ALA A 40 6.03 -3.71 -6.11
CA ALA A 40 6.07 -5.17 -6.00
C ALA A 40 6.45 -5.61 -4.59
N ALA A 41 7.42 -4.94 -3.97
CA ALA A 41 7.84 -5.23 -2.60
C ALA A 41 6.69 -4.95 -1.62
N LEU A 42 5.95 -3.86 -1.82
CA LEU A 42 4.80 -3.55 -0.97
C LEU A 42 3.71 -4.61 -1.11
N SER A 43 3.46 -5.05 -2.35
CA SER A 43 2.43 -6.06 -2.61
C SER A 43 2.76 -7.40 -1.98
N ALA A 44 4.03 -7.64 -1.64
CA ALA A 44 4.46 -8.87 -0.98
C ALA A 44 4.22 -8.84 0.54
N ILE A 45 3.84 -7.69 1.12
CA ILE A 45 3.55 -7.61 2.55
C ILE A 45 2.17 -8.23 2.80
N PRO A 46 2.09 -9.29 3.62
CA PRO A 46 0.82 -9.98 3.83
C PRO A 46 -0.21 -9.11 4.56
N PHE A 47 -1.47 -9.41 4.33
CA PHE A 47 -2.58 -8.82 5.07
C PHE A 47 -2.35 -9.03 6.57
N GLY A 48 -2.55 -7.97 7.33
CA GLY A 48 -2.39 -8.03 8.79
C GLY A 48 -0.96 -7.81 9.27
N GLU A 49 0.00 -7.64 8.36
CA GLU A 49 1.39 -7.38 8.72
C GLU A 49 1.82 -6.00 8.27
N THR A 50 2.86 -5.48 8.90
CA THR A 50 3.47 -4.20 8.53
C THR A 50 4.96 -4.38 8.40
N ARG A 51 5.59 -3.46 7.64
CA ARG A 51 7.05 -3.36 7.53
C ARG A 51 7.42 -1.91 7.70
N THR A 52 8.61 -1.64 8.21
CA THR A 52 9.08 -0.27 8.31
C THR A 52 9.62 0.21 6.96
N TYR A 53 9.63 1.54 6.77
CA TYR A 53 10.24 2.12 5.58
C TYR A 53 11.70 1.65 5.43
N GLY A 54 12.43 1.58 6.54
CA GLY A 54 13.81 1.13 6.51
C GLY A 54 13.97 -0.33 6.08
N ALA A 55 13.06 -1.20 6.54
CA ALA A 55 13.12 -2.62 6.17
C ALA A 55 12.87 -2.80 4.66
N VAL A 56 11.87 -2.09 4.11
CA VAL A 56 11.59 -2.15 2.67
C VAL A 56 12.76 -1.57 1.88
N ALA A 57 13.31 -0.46 2.36
CA ALA A 57 14.45 0.18 1.70
C ALA A 57 15.66 -0.75 1.64
N ARG A 58 15.96 -1.46 2.73
CA ARG A 58 17.09 -2.40 2.76
C ARG A 58 16.90 -3.53 1.76
N ALA A 59 15.69 -4.04 1.64
CA ALA A 59 15.38 -5.10 0.68
C ALA A 59 15.61 -4.66 -0.77
N LEU A 60 15.48 -3.36 -1.04
CA LEU A 60 15.63 -2.80 -2.38
C LEU A 60 16.97 -2.06 -2.58
N ALA A 61 17.86 -2.15 -1.61
CA ALA A 61 19.14 -1.42 -1.62
C ALA A 61 18.92 0.08 -1.84
N SER A 62 17.96 0.66 -1.12
CA SER A 62 17.55 2.05 -1.28
C SER A 62 17.40 2.71 0.10
N GLY A 63 16.89 3.93 0.12
CA GLY A 63 16.66 4.68 1.35
C GLY A 63 15.18 4.82 1.68
N PRO A 64 14.85 5.07 2.97
CA PRO A 64 13.45 5.20 3.38
C PRO A 64 12.69 6.33 2.67
N ARG A 65 13.39 7.41 2.31
CA ARG A 65 12.77 8.54 1.60
C ARG A 65 12.26 8.11 0.23
N ALA A 66 13.04 7.30 -0.48
CA ALA A 66 12.64 6.81 -1.80
C ALA A 66 11.40 5.91 -1.70
N ILE A 67 11.34 5.09 -0.64
CA ILE A 67 10.17 4.25 -0.39
C ILE A 67 8.95 5.13 -0.08
N GLY A 68 9.12 6.17 0.73
CA GLY A 68 8.05 7.09 1.04
C GLY A 68 7.49 7.77 -0.20
N GLN A 69 8.37 8.14 -1.14
CA GLN A 69 7.93 8.74 -2.40
C GLN A 69 7.20 7.74 -3.29
N ALA A 70 7.65 6.48 -3.31
CA ALA A 70 6.96 5.44 -4.05
C ALA A 70 5.56 5.20 -3.49
N CYS A 71 5.41 5.24 -2.17
CA CYS A 71 4.10 5.15 -1.54
C CYS A 71 3.21 6.32 -1.92
N ARG A 72 3.79 7.53 -1.96
CA ARG A 72 3.04 8.74 -2.31
C ARG A 72 2.55 8.71 -3.74
N SER A 73 3.30 8.10 -4.64
CA SER A 73 2.96 8.02 -6.07
C SER A 73 2.19 6.76 -6.43
N ASN A 74 1.78 5.97 -5.43
CA ASN A 74 1.02 4.74 -5.64
C ASN A 74 -0.29 5.03 -6.38
N PRO A 75 -0.48 4.48 -7.60
CA PRO A 75 -1.69 4.74 -8.37
C PRO A 75 -2.87 3.86 -8.00
N LEU A 76 -2.66 2.83 -7.19
CA LEU A 76 -3.68 1.83 -6.85
C LEU A 76 -3.70 1.55 -5.35
N PRO A 77 -4.11 2.54 -4.52
CA PRO A 77 -4.18 2.33 -3.07
C PRO A 77 -5.02 1.10 -2.72
N VAL A 78 -4.68 0.45 -1.63
CA VAL A 78 -5.27 -0.80 -1.15
C VAL A 78 -4.76 -2.01 -1.94
N PHE A 79 -4.85 -2.00 -3.26
CA PHE A 79 -4.31 -3.08 -4.09
C PHE A 79 -2.78 -3.16 -3.94
N ILE A 80 -2.12 -2.02 -4.00
CA ILE A 80 -0.70 -1.91 -3.66
C ILE A 80 -0.68 -1.36 -2.24
N PRO A 81 -0.40 -2.20 -1.23
CA PRO A 81 -0.72 -1.87 0.16
C PRO A 81 0.31 -0.97 0.82
N CYS A 82 0.45 0.26 0.35
CA CYS A 82 1.38 1.21 0.96
C CYS A 82 1.00 1.57 2.40
N HIS A 83 -0.24 1.31 2.82
CA HIS A 83 -0.65 1.48 4.21
C HIS A 83 0.06 0.51 5.16
N ARG A 84 0.64 -0.57 4.64
CA ARG A 84 1.36 -1.57 5.45
C ARG A 84 2.81 -1.19 5.72
N VAL A 85 3.26 -0.03 5.24
CA VAL A 85 4.60 0.48 5.52
C VAL A 85 4.49 1.59 6.55
N VAL A 86 5.23 1.47 7.64
CA VAL A 86 5.12 2.37 8.79
C VAL A 86 6.49 2.86 9.21
N ALA A 87 6.53 3.93 10.00
CA ALA A 87 7.76 4.40 10.63
C ALA A 87 8.06 3.55 11.86
N VAL A 88 9.31 3.55 12.31
CA VAL A 88 9.73 2.80 13.50
C VAL A 88 8.92 3.22 14.73
N ASN A 89 8.62 4.51 14.85
CA ASN A 89 7.97 5.07 16.03
C ASN A 89 6.55 5.55 15.78
N GLY A 90 5.88 5.05 14.75
CA GLY A 90 4.51 5.48 14.48
C GLY A 90 4.05 5.07 13.10
N LEU A 91 2.95 5.64 12.64
CA LEU A 91 2.37 5.29 11.33
C LEU A 91 3.21 5.78 10.16
N GLY A 92 4.00 6.82 10.34
CA GLY A 92 4.67 7.46 9.22
C GLY A 92 3.70 8.26 8.36
N GLY A 93 4.12 8.58 7.14
CA GLY A 93 3.28 9.31 6.21
C GLY A 93 2.42 8.41 5.35
N PHE A 94 1.43 9.00 4.71
CA PHE A 94 0.63 8.31 3.72
C PHE A 94 0.06 9.38 2.79
N SER A 95 0.57 9.48 1.58
CA SER A 95 0.21 10.51 0.60
C SER A 95 0.48 11.95 1.05
N GLY A 96 1.15 12.13 2.19
CA GLY A 96 1.56 13.44 2.67
C GLY A 96 0.47 14.35 3.18
N ALA A 97 -0.77 13.88 3.30
CA ALA A 97 -1.89 14.67 3.77
C ALA A 97 -2.42 14.12 5.10
N GLU A 98 -2.97 15.01 5.92
CA GLU A 98 -3.49 14.64 7.22
C GLU A 98 -4.64 13.63 7.12
N ARG A 99 -5.55 13.84 6.17
CA ARG A 99 -6.65 12.92 5.92
C ARG A 99 -6.17 11.54 5.47
N ALA A 100 -5.02 11.52 4.82
CA ALA A 100 -4.44 10.26 4.37
C ALA A 100 -4.01 9.40 5.56
N LEU A 101 -3.55 10.01 6.66
CA LEU A 101 -3.22 9.26 7.87
C LEU A 101 -4.46 8.60 8.49
N ASP A 102 -5.61 9.27 8.43
CA ASP A 102 -6.86 8.68 8.92
C ASP A 102 -7.24 7.47 8.08
N ARG A 103 -7.06 7.55 6.76
CA ARG A 103 -7.29 6.41 5.87
C ARG A 103 -6.35 5.26 6.19
N LYS A 104 -5.09 5.56 6.44
CA LYS A 104 -4.09 4.56 6.80
C LYS A 104 -4.48 3.83 8.08
N ARG A 105 -4.90 4.58 9.11
CA ARG A 105 -5.38 3.99 10.37
C ARG A 105 -6.58 3.09 10.13
N ALA A 106 -7.53 3.54 9.31
CA ALA A 106 -8.74 2.78 9.02
C ALA A 106 -8.41 1.46 8.31
N LEU A 107 -7.51 1.49 7.33
CA LEU A 107 -7.09 0.30 6.61
C LEU A 107 -6.38 -0.68 7.53
N LEU A 108 -5.46 -0.21 8.36
CA LEU A 108 -4.76 -1.05 9.31
C LEU A 108 -5.72 -1.65 10.34
N ALA A 109 -6.73 -0.89 10.76
CA ALA A 109 -7.74 -1.39 11.70
C ALA A 109 -8.54 -2.54 11.10
N ILE A 110 -8.88 -2.45 9.81
CA ILE A 110 -9.56 -3.55 9.11
C ILE A 110 -8.69 -4.80 9.15
N GLU A 111 -7.39 -4.65 8.95
CA GLU A 111 -6.47 -5.77 8.83
C GLU A 111 -6.07 -6.38 10.16
N THR A 112 -6.38 -5.73 11.27
CA THR A 112 -6.04 -6.25 12.61
C THR A 112 -7.23 -6.90 13.32
N LYS A 113 -8.37 -6.99 12.68
CA LYS A 113 -9.55 -7.64 13.26
C LYS A 113 -9.46 -9.14 13.22
#